data_21913d618edbe09342b0f81318a8d260
#
_entry.id   21913d618edbe09342b0f81318a8d260
#
_cell.length_a   1.000
_cell.length_b   1.000
_cell.length_c   1.000
_cell.angle_alpha   90.00
_cell.angle_beta   90.00
_cell.angle_gamma   90.00
#
_symmetry.space_group_name_H-M   'P 1'
#
loop_
_entity.id
_entity.type
_entity.pdbx_description
1 polymer ?
#
loop_
_entity_poly.entity_id
_entity_poly.type
_entity_poly.pdbx_seq_one_letter_code
_entity_poly.pdbx_strand_id
1 'polypeptide(L)'
;MRPYIKMYFYGRDTRPPLVQRIVPNGETGLCFYRGNKVTYCGVGEVGSCFASQTMHYIDIKAHGGIEIVGAHFTVLGARMFLPAPLNEYTNRILSVDDVGLGELERHVMEAATADECWGRMDSFFLHSLMRNDADELNLRRLHRVISYGIGHLDTVRIGDVATEACLSERQLGRLFSSFVGLSPKDYLRLQRYHKTLADMKSCRADNVTLTEIAWRNGYYDLSHFSSDFRKISGYSPSRLLDISENDGDEVGWRI
;
A
#
# COMPACT_ATOMS: atom_id res chain seq x y z
N MET A 1 -7.94 17.39 -0.22
CA MET A 1 -7.69 15.94 -0.50
C MET A 1 -6.54 15.34 0.31
N ARG A 2 -5.51 16.10 0.72
CA ARG A 2 -4.29 15.60 1.45
C ARG A 2 -4.51 14.60 2.60
N PRO A 3 -5.60 14.63 3.41
CA PRO A 3 -5.80 13.62 4.44
C PRO A 3 -6.07 12.20 3.88
N TYR A 4 -6.58 12.10 2.65
CA TYR A 4 -7.08 10.85 2.08
C TYR A 4 -6.30 10.39 0.85
N ILE A 5 -5.81 11.31 0.03
CA ILE A 5 -4.98 11.04 -1.15
C ILE A 5 -3.54 11.39 -0.80
N LYS A 6 -2.65 10.42 -0.86
CA LYS A 6 -1.23 10.61 -0.63
C LYS A 6 -0.60 11.32 -1.82
N MET A 7 -0.89 10.82 -3.01
CA MET A 7 -0.39 11.36 -4.28
C MET A 7 -1.22 10.89 -5.47
N TYR A 8 -1.23 11.68 -6.52
CA TYR A 8 -1.54 11.23 -7.87
C TYR A 8 -0.24 10.87 -8.58
N PHE A 9 -0.31 9.93 -9.50
CA PHE A 9 0.84 9.52 -10.29
C PHE A 9 0.47 9.35 -11.76
N TYR A 10 1.48 9.50 -12.60
CA TYR A 10 1.43 9.22 -14.02
C TYR A 10 2.72 8.50 -14.40
N GLY A 11 2.61 7.49 -15.24
CA GLY A 11 3.75 6.78 -15.79
C GLY A 11 3.46 6.34 -17.22
N ARG A 12 4.49 6.38 -18.05
CA ARG A 12 4.44 5.84 -19.39
C ARG A 12 5.73 5.09 -19.66
N ASP A 13 5.61 3.82 -20.03
CA ASP A 13 6.74 3.02 -20.48
C ASP A 13 6.41 2.37 -21.82
N THR A 14 7.28 2.60 -22.79
CA THR A 14 7.15 2.06 -24.15
C THR A 14 8.05 0.85 -24.38
N ARG A 15 8.88 0.46 -23.40
CA ARG A 15 9.82 -0.66 -23.47
C ARG A 15 9.12 -1.95 -23.05
N PRO A 16 8.93 -2.92 -23.91
CA PRO A 16 8.45 -4.25 -23.55
C PRO A 16 9.64 -5.23 -23.34
N PRO A 17 9.44 -6.29 -22.56
CA PRO A 17 8.39 -6.48 -21.59
C PRO A 17 8.74 -5.79 -20.26
N LEU A 18 7.75 -5.21 -19.59
CA LEU A 18 7.90 -4.76 -18.21
C LEU A 18 7.55 -5.92 -17.29
N VAL A 19 8.46 -6.29 -16.40
CA VAL A 19 8.19 -7.20 -15.27
C VAL A 19 8.54 -6.43 -14.00
N GLN A 20 7.58 -6.25 -13.11
CA GLN A 20 7.76 -5.49 -11.89
C GLN A 20 7.16 -6.23 -10.71
N ARG A 21 7.87 -6.24 -9.57
CA ARG A 21 7.35 -6.73 -8.30
C ARG A 21 6.85 -5.59 -7.45
N ILE A 22 5.58 -5.64 -7.08
CA ILE A 22 4.97 -4.71 -6.14
C ILE A 22 5.05 -5.34 -4.76
N VAL A 23 5.78 -4.70 -3.85
CA VAL A 23 5.86 -5.09 -2.44
C VAL A 23 4.84 -4.24 -1.67
N PRO A 24 3.98 -4.84 -0.82
CA PRO A 24 2.97 -4.10 -0.09
C PRO A 24 3.60 -3.08 0.87
N ASN A 25 2.99 -1.91 0.98
CA ASN A 25 3.46 -0.80 1.83
C ASN A 25 2.43 -0.34 2.87
N GLY A 26 1.29 -1.01 2.93
CA GLY A 26 0.20 -0.61 3.82
C GLY A 26 -0.70 0.48 3.22
N GLU A 27 -0.58 0.73 1.93
CA GLU A 27 -1.41 1.67 1.18
C GLU A 27 -2.24 0.93 0.13
N THR A 28 -3.24 1.60 -0.39
CA THR A 28 -4.06 1.11 -1.50
C THR A 28 -3.87 2.01 -2.71
N GLY A 29 -4.03 1.45 -3.90
CA GLY A 29 -3.86 2.17 -5.15
C GLY A 29 -5.05 2.07 -6.07
N LEU A 30 -5.31 3.13 -6.80
CA LEU A 30 -6.26 3.16 -7.91
C LEU A 30 -5.46 3.39 -9.19
N CYS A 31 -5.56 2.47 -10.14
CA CYS A 31 -4.80 2.45 -11.37
C CYS A 31 -5.73 2.45 -12.58
N PHE A 32 -5.53 3.39 -13.50
CA PHE A 32 -6.19 3.45 -14.79
C PHE A 32 -5.15 3.21 -15.87
N TYR A 33 -5.26 2.09 -16.59
CA TYR A 33 -4.35 1.74 -17.67
C TYR A 33 -4.92 2.19 -19.01
N ARG A 34 -4.12 2.96 -19.75
CA ARG A 34 -4.41 3.37 -21.11
C ARG A 34 -3.58 2.53 -22.09
N GLY A 35 -4.23 1.94 -23.06
CA GLY A 35 -3.60 1.07 -24.06
C GLY A 35 -3.62 -0.40 -23.64
N ASN A 36 -2.45 -1.00 -23.44
CA ASN A 36 -2.35 -2.43 -23.14
C ASN A 36 -2.75 -2.75 -21.70
N LYS A 37 -3.42 -3.89 -21.53
CA LYS A 37 -3.69 -4.45 -20.21
C LYS A 37 -2.43 -4.97 -19.56
N VAL A 38 -2.46 -5.07 -18.25
CA VAL A 38 -1.38 -5.57 -17.41
C VAL A 38 -1.79 -6.90 -16.79
N THR A 39 -0.90 -7.87 -16.79
CA THR A 39 -1.11 -9.15 -16.13
C THR A 39 -0.61 -9.08 -14.69
N TYR A 40 -1.51 -9.25 -13.74
CA TYR A 40 -1.18 -9.46 -12.34
C TYR A 40 -1.03 -10.97 -12.11
N CYS A 41 0.15 -11.42 -11.68
CA CYS A 41 0.42 -12.84 -11.48
C CYS A 41 -0.50 -13.43 -10.40
N GLY A 42 -1.19 -14.52 -10.74
CA GLY A 42 -2.20 -15.13 -9.86
C GLY A 42 -3.61 -14.55 -10.00
N VAL A 43 -3.79 -13.45 -10.76
CA VAL A 43 -5.11 -12.83 -10.99
C VAL A 43 -5.51 -12.90 -12.47
N GLY A 44 -4.58 -12.62 -13.38
CA GLY A 44 -4.82 -12.58 -14.82
C GLY A 44 -4.66 -11.17 -15.40
N GLU A 45 -5.16 -10.96 -16.62
CA GLU A 45 -5.19 -9.66 -17.27
C GLU A 45 -6.18 -8.73 -16.60
N VAL A 46 -5.71 -7.55 -16.24
CA VAL A 46 -6.50 -6.53 -15.57
C VAL A 46 -6.37 -5.21 -16.35
N GLY A 47 -7.50 -4.56 -16.55
CA GLY A 47 -7.58 -3.16 -16.96
C GLY A 47 -7.46 -2.24 -15.75
N SER A 48 -8.24 -1.16 -15.76
CA SER A 48 -8.28 -0.25 -14.60
C SER A 48 -8.71 -0.98 -13.34
N CYS A 49 -7.98 -0.77 -12.24
CA CYS A 49 -8.18 -1.54 -11.04
C CYS A 49 -7.96 -0.76 -9.74
N PHE A 50 -8.57 -1.27 -8.69
CA PHE A 50 -8.26 -0.94 -7.31
C PHE A 50 -7.35 -2.04 -6.74
N ALA A 51 -6.12 -1.68 -6.39
CA ALA A 51 -5.18 -2.54 -5.70
C ALA A 51 -5.39 -2.38 -4.18
N SER A 52 -5.98 -3.40 -3.58
CA SER A 52 -6.28 -3.39 -2.14
C SER A 52 -5.05 -3.69 -1.29
N GLN A 53 -5.24 -3.62 0.04
CA GLN A 53 -4.23 -4.04 1.01
C GLN A 53 -3.87 -5.52 0.84
N THR A 54 -2.58 -5.81 0.87
CA THR A 54 -2.05 -7.18 0.83
C THR A 54 -0.89 -7.34 1.79
N MET A 55 -0.59 -8.58 2.18
CA MET A 55 0.57 -8.95 3.00
C MET A 55 1.66 -9.65 2.19
N HIS A 56 1.44 -9.82 0.89
CA HIS A 56 2.35 -10.52 -0.02
C HIS A 56 2.60 -9.66 -1.25
N TYR A 57 3.80 -9.81 -1.81
CA TYR A 57 4.14 -9.17 -3.08
C TYR A 57 3.27 -9.69 -4.23
N ILE A 58 3.15 -8.87 -5.26
CA ILE A 58 2.46 -9.22 -6.51
C ILE A 58 3.41 -8.88 -7.65
N ASP A 59 3.63 -9.85 -8.54
CA ASP A 59 4.35 -9.60 -9.77
C ASP A 59 3.38 -9.17 -10.86
N ILE A 60 3.71 -8.07 -11.54
CA ILE A 60 2.98 -7.56 -12.70
C ILE A 60 3.82 -7.70 -13.96
N LYS A 61 3.15 -7.95 -15.08
CA LYS A 61 3.77 -8.05 -16.40
C LYS A 61 2.98 -7.24 -17.42
N ALA A 62 3.69 -6.43 -18.19
CA ALA A 62 3.13 -5.77 -19.35
C ALA A 62 3.87 -6.25 -20.62
N HIS A 63 3.11 -6.65 -21.64
CA HIS A 63 3.66 -7.20 -22.88
C HIS A 63 3.88 -6.15 -23.97
N GLY A 64 3.45 -4.93 -23.74
CA GLY A 64 3.60 -3.78 -24.64
C GLY A 64 3.69 -2.48 -23.86
N GLY A 65 3.79 -1.37 -24.58
CA GLY A 65 3.80 -0.06 -23.94
C GLY A 65 2.57 0.15 -23.08
N ILE A 66 2.78 0.66 -21.89
CA ILE A 66 1.72 1.02 -20.94
C ILE A 66 1.74 2.51 -20.66
N GLU A 67 0.56 3.05 -20.46
CA GLU A 67 0.35 4.35 -19.87
C GLU A 67 -0.56 4.16 -18.66
N ILE A 68 -0.12 4.63 -17.51
CA ILE A 68 -0.83 4.48 -16.23
C ILE A 68 -1.03 5.85 -15.61
N VAL A 69 -2.23 6.11 -15.14
CA VAL A 69 -2.55 7.25 -14.29
C VAL A 69 -3.32 6.74 -13.08
N GLY A 70 -3.12 7.36 -11.92
CA GLY A 70 -3.80 6.86 -10.74
C GLY A 70 -3.60 7.69 -9.49
N ALA A 71 -4.05 7.11 -8.38
CA ALA A 71 -3.94 7.69 -7.06
C ALA A 71 -3.49 6.65 -6.04
N HIS A 72 -2.56 7.03 -5.18
CA HIS A 72 -2.29 6.33 -3.92
C HIS A 72 -3.08 6.96 -2.80
N PHE A 73 -3.82 6.15 -2.07
CA PHE A 73 -4.55 6.58 -0.90
C PHE A 73 -3.65 6.53 0.35
N THR A 74 -3.89 7.44 1.29
CA THR A 74 -3.35 7.26 2.64
C THR A 74 -3.97 6.00 3.26
N VAL A 75 -3.39 5.51 4.35
CA VAL A 75 -3.83 4.27 5.02
C VAL A 75 -5.33 4.27 5.38
N LEU A 76 -5.90 5.42 5.66
CA LEU A 76 -7.33 5.58 5.97
C LEU A 76 -8.13 6.17 4.79
N GLY A 77 -7.45 6.55 3.70
CA GLY A 77 -8.04 7.34 2.63
C GLY A 77 -9.05 6.58 1.78
N ALA A 78 -8.71 5.38 1.35
CA ALA A 78 -9.57 4.61 0.44
C ALA A 78 -10.97 4.33 1.03
N ARG A 79 -11.06 4.12 2.36
CA ARG A 79 -12.35 3.87 3.04
C ARG A 79 -13.35 5.01 2.86
N MET A 80 -12.87 6.21 2.59
CA MET A 80 -13.72 7.39 2.42
C MET A 80 -14.46 7.42 1.08
N PHE A 81 -14.00 6.64 0.11
CA PHE A 81 -14.49 6.66 -1.28
C PHE A 81 -15.12 5.35 -1.71
N LEU A 82 -14.89 4.28 -0.96
CA LEU A 82 -15.39 2.95 -1.29
C LEU A 82 -16.66 2.60 -0.50
N PRO A 83 -17.63 1.93 -1.14
CA PRO A 83 -18.93 1.65 -0.53
C PRO A 83 -18.86 0.65 0.62
N ALA A 84 -17.97 -0.36 0.54
CA ALA A 84 -17.84 -1.40 1.54
C ALA A 84 -16.61 -1.22 2.44
N PRO A 85 -16.58 -1.87 3.61
CA PRO A 85 -15.40 -1.95 4.46
C PRO A 85 -14.19 -2.55 3.73
N LEU A 86 -12.97 -2.03 4.01
CA LEU A 86 -11.76 -2.42 3.26
C LEU A 86 -11.38 -3.89 3.40
N ASN A 87 -11.76 -4.55 4.49
CA ASN A 87 -11.52 -5.99 4.66
C ASN A 87 -12.24 -6.88 3.63
N GLU A 88 -13.29 -6.40 2.98
CA GLU A 88 -13.97 -7.12 1.90
C GLU A 88 -13.13 -7.16 0.62
N TYR A 89 -12.19 -6.26 0.49
CA TYR A 89 -11.31 -6.13 -0.67
C TYR A 89 -9.91 -6.70 -0.44
N THR A 90 -9.52 -6.97 0.81
CA THR A 90 -8.16 -7.37 1.21
C THR A 90 -7.61 -8.55 0.40
N ASN A 91 -6.34 -8.49 0.00
CA ASN A 91 -5.63 -9.47 -0.83
C ASN A 91 -6.24 -9.64 -2.24
N ARG A 92 -6.88 -8.61 -2.78
CA ARG A 92 -7.49 -8.66 -4.11
C ARG A 92 -7.06 -7.47 -4.96
N ILE A 93 -6.97 -7.72 -6.25
CA ILE A 93 -6.97 -6.71 -7.31
C ILE A 93 -8.37 -6.76 -7.91
N LEU A 94 -9.09 -5.67 -7.86
CA LEU A 94 -10.49 -5.58 -8.25
C LEU A 94 -10.64 -4.63 -9.43
N SER A 95 -11.58 -4.90 -10.32
CA SER A 95 -11.93 -3.91 -11.33
C SER A 95 -12.49 -2.64 -10.66
N VAL A 96 -12.35 -1.50 -11.31
CA VAL A 96 -12.92 -0.26 -10.77
C VAL A 96 -14.46 -0.29 -10.70
N ASP A 97 -15.10 -1.09 -11.55
CA ASP A 97 -16.55 -1.32 -11.50
C ASP A 97 -16.96 -2.10 -10.24
N ASP A 98 -16.20 -3.15 -9.87
CA ASP A 98 -16.47 -3.97 -8.69
C ASP A 98 -16.39 -3.17 -7.37
N VAL A 99 -15.69 -2.05 -7.38
CA VAL A 99 -15.56 -1.15 -6.23
C VAL A 99 -16.39 0.13 -6.37
N GLY A 100 -17.26 0.21 -7.38
CA GLY A 100 -18.18 1.33 -7.59
C GLY A 100 -17.54 2.60 -8.14
N LEU A 101 -16.39 2.49 -8.82
CA LEU A 101 -15.62 3.61 -9.38
C LEU A 101 -15.63 3.66 -10.92
N GLY A 102 -16.50 2.91 -11.60
CA GLY A 102 -16.58 2.87 -13.04
C GLY A 102 -16.95 4.22 -13.70
N GLU A 103 -17.72 5.06 -13.00
CA GLU A 103 -17.96 6.44 -13.45
C GLU A 103 -16.69 7.28 -13.48
N LEU A 104 -15.85 7.13 -12.44
CA LEU A 104 -14.56 7.81 -12.39
C LEU A 104 -13.65 7.35 -13.52
N GLU A 105 -13.61 6.04 -13.85
CA GLU A 105 -12.83 5.52 -14.96
C GLU A 105 -13.21 6.21 -16.27
N ARG A 106 -14.50 6.30 -16.60
CA ARG A 106 -14.96 6.98 -17.81
C ARG A 106 -14.45 8.42 -17.89
N HIS A 107 -14.56 9.16 -16.79
CA HIS A 107 -14.07 10.53 -16.75
C HIS A 107 -12.55 10.64 -16.94
N VAL A 108 -11.80 9.75 -16.29
CA VAL A 108 -10.32 9.73 -16.39
C VAL A 108 -9.87 9.34 -17.80
N MET A 109 -10.54 8.36 -18.45
CA MET A 109 -10.18 7.89 -19.77
C MET A 109 -10.46 8.93 -20.89
N GLU A 110 -11.42 9.82 -20.68
CA GLU A 110 -11.73 10.92 -21.59
C GLU A 110 -10.77 12.11 -21.48
N ALA A 111 -9.94 12.17 -20.43
CA ALA A 111 -9.00 13.27 -20.24
C ALA A 111 -7.81 13.16 -21.21
N ALA A 112 -7.36 14.28 -21.76
CA ALA A 112 -6.26 14.31 -22.73
C ALA A 112 -4.87 14.33 -22.04
N THR A 113 -4.78 14.89 -20.85
CA THR A 113 -3.53 15.07 -20.12
C THR A 113 -3.59 14.48 -18.71
N ALA A 114 -2.43 14.25 -18.10
CA ALA A 114 -2.33 13.79 -16.71
C ALA A 114 -2.99 14.78 -15.74
N ASP A 115 -2.77 16.07 -15.94
CA ASP A 115 -3.35 17.12 -15.10
C ASP A 115 -4.88 17.14 -15.16
N GLU A 116 -5.46 16.93 -16.35
CA GLU A 116 -6.90 16.77 -16.49
C GLU A 116 -7.41 15.51 -15.76
N CYS A 117 -6.68 14.40 -15.84
CA CYS A 117 -7.02 13.19 -15.09
C CYS A 117 -7.07 13.48 -13.58
N TRP A 118 -6.05 14.13 -13.05
CA TRP A 118 -5.98 14.47 -11.62
C TRP A 118 -7.08 15.44 -11.21
N GLY A 119 -7.38 16.45 -12.05
CA GLY A 119 -8.50 17.37 -11.81
C GLY A 119 -9.86 16.66 -11.76
N ARG A 120 -10.09 15.69 -12.64
CA ARG A 120 -11.31 14.88 -12.65
C ARG A 120 -11.40 13.95 -11.44
N MET A 121 -10.28 13.33 -11.05
CA MET A 121 -10.21 12.54 -9.81
C MET A 121 -10.49 13.41 -8.57
N ASP A 122 -9.87 14.59 -8.45
CA ASP A 122 -10.13 15.51 -7.34
C ASP A 122 -11.61 15.91 -7.26
N SER A 123 -12.21 16.26 -8.39
CA SER A 123 -13.63 16.63 -8.45
C SER A 123 -14.54 15.50 -7.98
N PHE A 124 -14.26 14.28 -8.45
CA PHE A 124 -15.02 13.08 -8.07
C PHE A 124 -14.89 12.79 -6.58
N PHE A 125 -13.67 12.77 -6.06
CA PHE A 125 -13.41 12.48 -4.65
C PHE A 125 -13.95 13.57 -3.72
N LEU A 126 -13.87 14.83 -4.08
CA LEU A 126 -14.48 15.93 -3.32
C LEU A 126 -16.00 15.77 -3.24
N HIS A 127 -16.64 15.44 -4.37
CA HIS A 127 -18.07 15.20 -4.39
C HIS A 127 -18.47 13.98 -3.52
N SER A 128 -17.68 12.91 -3.56
CA SER A 128 -17.89 11.73 -2.72
C SER A 128 -17.77 12.04 -1.23
N LEU A 129 -16.81 12.86 -0.82
CA LEU A 129 -16.64 13.29 0.57
C LEU A 129 -17.82 14.12 1.09
N MET A 130 -18.42 14.96 0.25
CA MET A 130 -19.59 15.77 0.65
C MET A 130 -20.83 14.91 0.97
N ARG A 131 -20.85 13.68 0.46
CA ARG A 131 -21.97 12.72 0.64
C ARG A 131 -21.69 11.67 1.71
N ASN A 132 -20.48 11.64 2.24
CA ASN A 132 -20.07 10.65 3.22
C ASN A 132 -20.03 11.28 4.61
N ASP A 133 -20.91 10.82 5.51
CA ASP A 133 -20.85 11.12 6.94
C ASP A 133 -19.65 10.37 7.54
N ALA A 134 -18.47 10.96 7.40
CA ALA A 134 -17.24 10.38 7.93
C ALA A 134 -17.38 10.21 9.44
N ASP A 135 -17.14 9.00 9.93
CA ASP A 135 -17.04 8.73 11.37
C ASP A 135 -15.75 9.34 11.93
N GLU A 136 -15.80 10.67 12.14
CA GLU A 136 -14.66 11.45 12.60
C GLU A 136 -14.03 10.93 13.89
N LEU A 137 -14.84 10.38 14.80
CA LEU A 137 -14.35 9.85 16.06
C LEU A 137 -13.45 8.62 15.80
N ASN A 138 -13.90 7.71 14.96
CA ASN A 138 -13.12 6.51 14.61
C ASN A 138 -11.90 6.85 13.77
N LEU A 139 -11.95 7.83 12.86
CA LEU A 139 -10.79 8.32 12.14
C LEU A 139 -9.73 8.89 13.09
N ARG A 140 -10.12 9.73 14.06
CA ARG A 140 -9.20 10.28 15.07
C ARG A 140 -8.56 9.18 15.93
N ARG A 141 -9.35 8.18 16.35
CA ARG A 141 -8.85 7.01 17.09
C ARG A 141 -7.81 6.24 16.26
N LEU A 142 -8.13 5.96 14.99
CA LEU A 142 -7.23 5.23 14.10
C LEU A 142 -5.94 6.02 13.80
N HIS A 143 -6.01 7.32 13.57
CA HIS A 143 -4.82 8.15 13.43
C HIS A 143 -3.91 8.07 14.65
N ARG A 144 -4.48 8.15 15.87
CA ARG A 144 -3.72 8.01 17.11
C ARG A 144 -3.05 6.64 17.22
N VAL A 145 -3.81 5.57 16.96
CA VAL A 145 -3.35 4.18 16.97
C VAL A 145 -2.20 3.97 15.99
N ILE A 146 -2.35 4.43 14.76
CA ILE A 146 -1.33 4.31 13.72
C ILE A 146 -0.06 5.07 14.10
N SER A 147 -0.20 6.30 14.56
CA SER A 147 0.94 7.13 14.96
C SER A 147 1.69 6.52 16.15
N TYR A 148 0.96 6.07 17.17
CA TYR A 148 1.54 5.39 18.32
C TYR A 148 2.27 4.10 17.90
N GLY A 149 1.60 3.24 17.13
CA GLY A 149 2.16 1.98 16.69
C GLY A 149 3.43 2.13 15.84
N ILE A 150 3.44 3.11 14.92
CA ILE A 150 4.62 3.41 14.09
C ILE A 150 5.77 3.96 14.94
N GLY A 151 5.48 4.76 15.95
CA GLY A 151 6.50 5.31 16.87
C GLY A 151 7.17 4.26 17.75
N HIS A 152 6.58 3.05 17.92
CA HIS A 152 7.04 2.01 18.84
C HIS A 152 7.16 0.63 18.16
N LEU A 153 7.50 0.57 16.88
CA LEU A 153 7.49 -0.67 16.07
C LEU A 153 8.34 -1.80 16.65
N ASP A 154 9.37 -1.49 17.40
CA ASP A 154 10.30 -2.42 18.03
C ASP A 154 9.71 -3.12 19.27
N THR A 155 8.86 -2.44 20.03
CA THR A 155 8.36 -2.87 21.34
C THR A 155 6.84 -2.98 21.45
N VAL A 156 6.10 -2.43 20.48
CA VAL A 156 4.65 -2.27 20.56
C VAL A 156 3.88 -3.58 20.70
N ARG A 157 2.94 -3.61 21.63
CA ARG A 157 1.96 -4.70 21.81
C ARG A 157 0.56 -4.20 21.41
N ILE A 158 -0.27 -5.08 20.90
CA ILE A 158 -1.62 -4.72 20.44
C ILE A 158 -2.50 -4.20 21.58
N GLY A 159 -2.30 -4.71 22.81
CA GLY A 159 -2.98 -4.20 24.00
C GLY A 159 -2.66 -2.72 24.29
N ASP A 160 -1.40 -2.31 24.11
CA ASP A 160 -0.99 -0.91 24.31
C ASP A 160 -1.64 0.00 23.27
N VAL A 161 -1.66 -0.47 22.01
CA VAL A 161 -2.32 0.23 20.88
C VAL A 161 -3.83 0.37 21.12
N ALA A 162 -4.47 -0.65 21.66
CA ALA A 162 -5.89 -0.62 21.98
C ALA A 162 -6.19 0.37 23.13
N THR A 163 -5.34 0.38 24.14
CA THR A 163 -5.42 1.31 25.26
C THR A 163 -5.31 2.76 24.80
N GLU A 164 -4.39 3.05 23.89
CA GLU A 164 -4.20 4.39 23.29
C GLU A 164 -5.46 4.92 22.59
N ALA A 165 -6.28 4.03 22.03
CA ALA A 165 -7.55 4.39 21.40
C ALA A 165 -8.76 4.36 22.37
N CYS A 166 -8.57 3.98 23.64
CA CYS A 166 -9.64 3.69 24.59
C CYS A 166 -10.61 2.62 24.05
N LEU A 167 -10.07 1.53 23.49
CA LEU A 167 -10.80 0.41 22.91
C LEU A 167 -10.30 -0.92 23.50
N SER A 168 -11.16 -1.95 23.48
CA SER A 168 -10.69 -3.32 23.63
C SER A 168 -9.96 -3.77 22.36
N GLU A 169 -9.05 -4.74 22.44
CA GLU A 169 -8.35 -5.31 21.28
C GLU A 169 -9.33 -5.81 20.21
N ARG A 170 -10.46 -6.39 20.61
CA ARG A 170 -11.53 -6.84 19.68
C ARG A 170 -12.18 -5.66 18.94
N GLN A 171 -12.46 -4.55 19.64
CA GLN A 171 -13.03 -3.35 19.01
C GLN A 171 -12.02 -2.71 18.07
N LEU A 172 -10.76 -2.58 18.51
CA LEU A 172 -9.67 -2.09 17.66
C LEU A 172 -9.52 -2.96 16.41
N GLY A 173 -9.49 -4.29 16.55
CA GLY A 173 -9.37 -5.22 15.42
C GLY A 173 -10.46 -5.03 14.38
N ARG A 174 -11.72 -4.92 14.81
CA ARG A 174 -12.85 -4.69 13.89
C ARG A 174 -12.76 -3.33 13.20
N LEU A 175 -12.49 -2.28 13.97
CA LEU A 175 -12.37 -0.93 13.45
C LEU A 175 -11.21 -0.83 12.43
N PHE A 176 -10.05 -1.36 12.80
CA PHE A 176 -8.87 -1.35 11.96
C PHE A 176 -9.07 -2.14 10.66
N SER A 177 -9.62 -3.34 10.77
CA SER A 177 -9.96 -4.18 9.61
C SER A 177 -10.91 -3.45 8.65
N SER A 178 -11.96 -2.80 9.17
CA SER A 178 -12.92 -2.06 8.36
C SER A 178 -12.31 -0.86 7.62
N PHE A 179 -11.41 -0.11 8.26
CA PHE A 179 -10.87 1.14 7.72
C PHE A 179 -9.54 0.96 6.98
N VAL A 180 -8.75 -0.05 7.36
CA VAL A 180 -7.42 -0.30 6.78
C VAL A 180 -7.39 -1.54 5.89
N GLY A 181 -8.27 -2.51 6.15
CA GLY A 181 -8.31 -3.79 5.43
C GLY A 181 -7.38 -4.85 6.01
N LEU A 182 -6.51 -4.50 6.95
CA LEU A 182 -5.59 -5.42 7.63
C LEU A 182 -5.92 -5.50 9.13
N SER A 183 -5.37 -6.50 9.82
CA SER A 183 -5.35 -6.45 11.28
C SER A 183 -4.33 -5.41 11.78
N PRO A 184 -4.48 -4.84 12.99
CA PRO A 184 -3.46 -3.96 13.57
C PRO A 184 -2.07 -4.61 13.60
N LYS A 185 -2.01 -5.90 13.92
CA LYS A 185 -0.77 -6.69 13.98
C LYS A 185 -0.10 -6.80 12.61
N ASP A 186 -0.86 -7.11 11.56
CA ASP A 186 -0.34 -7.26 10.19
C ASP A 186 0.13 -5.92 9.63
N TYR A 187 -0.62 -4.86 9.88
CA TYR A 187 -0.20 -3.52 9.48
C TYR A 187 1.11 -3.10 10.16
N LEU A 188 1.22 -3.25 11.48
CA LEU A 188 2.45 -2.90 12.20
C LEU A 188 3.63 -3.79 11.79
N ARG A 189 3.39 -5.06 11.48
CA ARG A 189 4.40 -5.97 10.91
C ARG A 189 4.91 -5.46 9.56
N LEU A 190 4.02 -4.97 8.70
CA LEU A 190 4.37 -4.39 7.42
C LEU A 190 5.17 -3.09 7.59
N GLN A 191 4.76 -2.21 8.51
CA GLN A 191 5.50 -0.98 8.82
C GLN A 191 6.91 -1.30 9.40
N ARG A 192 7.02 -2.32 10.24
CA ARG A 192 8.32 -2.82 10.74
C ARG A 192 9.22 -3.28 9.59
N TYR A 193 8.67 -4.06 8.65
CA TYR A 193 9.40 -4.48 7.46
C TYR A 193 9.98 -3.28 6.70
N HIS A 194 9.17 -2.24 6.43
CA HIS A 194 9.64 -1.06 5.69
C HIS A 194 10.68 -0.25 6.45
N LYS A 195 10.48 -0.06 7.77
CA LYS A 195 11.49 0.59 8.63
C LYS A 195 12.80 -0.19 8.60
N THR A 196 12.75 -1.51 8.74
CA THR A 196 13.94 -2.35 8.73
C THR A 196 14.65 -2.32 7.37
N LEU A 197 13.90 -2.31 6.27
CA LEU A 197 14.47 -2.18 4.93
C LEU A 197 15.17 -0.82 4.75
N ALA A 198 14.60 0.26 5.27
CA ALA A 198 15.23 1.57 5.25
C ALA A 198 16.53 1.59 6.09
N ASP A 199 16.50 0.99 7.29
CA ASP A 199 17.69 0.87 8.16
C ASP A 199 18.79 0.03 7.47
N MET A 200 18.43 -1.07 6.79
CA MET A 200 19.38 -1.88 6.03
C MET A 200 20.09 -1.07 4.93
N LYS A 201 19.35 -0.20 4.24
CA LYS A 201 19.92 0.66 3.19
C LYS A 201 20.82 1.75 3.77
N SER A 202 20.42 2.37 4.88
CA SER A 202 21.18 3.47 5.50
C SER A 202 22.44 3.01 6.24
N CYS A 203 22.39 1.84 6.93
CA CYS A 203 23.51 1.33 7.72
C CYS A 203 24.54 0.54 6.90
N ARG A 204 24.43 0.51 5.59
CA ARG A 204 25.28 -0.30 4.71
C ARG A 204 26.76 0.10 4.75
N ALA A 205 27.05 1.39 4.96
CA ALA A 205 28.39 1.92 5.06
C ALA A 205 29.06 1.69 6.44
N ASP A 206 28.28 1.33 7.47
CA ASP A 206 28.68 1.39 8.87
C ASP A 206 29.13 0.03 9.46
N ASN A 207 29.36 -1.00 8.63
CA ASN A 207 29.66 -2.37 9.06
C ASN A 207 28.65 -2.99 10.06
N VAL A 208 27.42 -2.48 10.08
CA VAL A 208 26.35 -3.02 10.94
C VAL A 208 25.85 -4.34 10.35
N THR A 209 25.80 -5.36 11.18
CA THR A 209 25.34 -6.70 10.75
C THR A 209 23.82 -6.77 10.60
N LEU A 210 23.33 -7.68 9.74
CA LEU A 210 21.89 -7.96 9.63
C LEU A 210 21.27 -8.40 10.96
N THR A 211 22.03 -9.02 11.83
CA THR A 211 21.59 -9.41 13.18
C THR A 211 21.31 -8.18 14.03
N GLU A 212 22.21 -7.20 14.04
CA GLU A 212 22.03 -5.95 14.77
C GLU A 212 20.84 -5.14 14.24
N ILE A 213 20.68 -5.07 12.90
CA ILE A 213 19.54 -4.40 12.28
C ILE A 213 18.22 -5.08 12.68
N ALA A 214 18.16 -6.41 12.62
CA ALA A 214 17.00 -7.18 13.03
C ALA A 214 16.63 -6.89 14.51
N TRP A 215 17.60 -6.91 15.38
CA TRP A 215 17.41 -6.63 16.83
C TRP A 215 16.90 -5.22 17.09
N ARG A 216 17.51 -4.20 16.48
CA ARG A 216 17.09 -2.79 16.61
C ARG A 216 15.65 -2.56 16.14
N ASN A 217 15.15 -3.42 15.26
CA ASN A 217 13.80 -3.35 14.71
C ASN A 217 12.82 -4.34 15.36
N GLY A 218 13.17 -4.94 16.52
CA GLY A 218 12.27 -5.76 17.33
C GLY A 218 12.00 -7.16 16.75
N TYR A 219 12.90 -7.69 15.91
CA TYR A 219 12.86 -9.11 15.55
C TYR A 219 13.53 -9.95 16.61
N TYR A 220 12.91 -11.08 16.95
CA TYR A 220 13.41 -11.97 17.98
C TYR A 220 14.72 -12.65 17.57
N ASP A 221 14.82 -13.08 16.31
CA ASP A 221 15.99 -13.70 15.72
C ASP A 221 16.06 -13.52 14.21
N LEU A 222 17.16 -13.93 13.58
CA LEU A 222 17.38 -13.85 12.14
C LEU A 222 16.40 -14.72 11.33
N SER A 223 15.90 -15.82 11.90
CA SER A 223 14.96 -16.72 11.24
C SER A 223 13.60 -16.05 11.10
N HIS A 224 13.11 -15.42 12.17
CA HIS A 224 11.90 -14.60 12.16
C HIS A 224 12.02 -13.44 11.17
N PHE A 225 13.12 -12.67 11.23
CA PHE A 225 13.42 -11.59 10.30
C PHE A 225 13.41 -12.05 8.85
N SER A 226 14.17 -13.11 8.52
CA SER A 226 14.25 -13.65 7.16
C SER A 226 12.92 -14.20 6.65
N SER A 227 12.14 -14.83 7.53
CA SER A 227 10.80 -15.34 7.20
C SER A 227 9.84 -14.22 6.86
N ASP A 228 9.85 -13.12 7.62
CA ASP A 228 9.00 -11.95 7.35
C ASP A 228 9.35 -11.32 6.01
N PHE A 229 10.62 -11.11 5.75
CA PHE A 229 11.09 -10.52 4.49
C PHE A 229 10.68 -11.37 3.28
N ARG A 230 10.87 -12.69 3.35
CA ARG A 230 10.45 -13.60 2.28
C ARG A 230 8.93 -13.61 2.07
N LYS A 231 8.14 -13.55 3.13
CA LYS A 231 6.68 -13.52 3.02
C LYS A 231 6.17 -12.23 2.38
N ILE A 232 6.76 -11.08 2.75
CA ILE A 232 6.29 -9.78 2.29
C ILE A 232 6.81 -9.46 0.89
N SER A 233 8.12 -9.64 0.63
CA SER A 233 8.75 -9.22 -0.62
C SER A 233 9.11 -10.37 -1.58
N GLY A 234 9.07 -11.62 -1.11
CA GLY A 234 9.54 -12.78 -1.86
C GLY A 234 11.06 -12.96 -1.84
N TYR A 235 11.81 -12.05 -1.21
CA TYR A 235 13.26 -12.07 -1.16
C TYR A 235 13.78 -12.22 0.27
N SER A 236 14.96 -12.83 0.42
CA SER A 236 15.70 -12.75 1.69
C SER A 236 16.24 -11.33 1.90
N PRO A 237 16.53 -10.92 3.16
CA PRO A 237 17.15 -9.63 3.44
C PRO A 237 18.43 -9.37 2.64
N SER A 238 19.34 -10.35 2.56
CA SER A 238 20.58 -10.25 1.79
C SER A 238 20.30 -10.01 0.30
N ARG A 239 19.36 -10.78 -0.29
CA ARG A 239 19.01 -10.63 -1.71
C ARG A 239 18.41 -9.27 -2.04
N LEU A 240 17.64 -8.68 -1.13
CA LEU A 240 17.10 -7.32 -1.31
C LEU A 240 18.19 -6.25 -1.37
N LEU A 241 19.26 -6.42 -0.59
CA LEU A 241 20.42 -5.53 -0.67
C LEU A 241 21.12 -5.65 -2.02
N ASP A 242 21.33 -6.88 -2.52
CA ASP A 242 21.98 -7.13 -3.82
C ASP A 242 21.17 -6.52 -4.98
N ILE A 243 19.84 -6.70 -4.99
CA ILE A 243 18.94 -6.16 -6.01
C ILE A 243 19.00 -4.63 -6.00
N SER A 244 19.01 -3.99 -4.83
CA SER A 244 19.07 -2.53 -4.72
C SER A 244 20.41 -1.94 -5.23
N GLU A 245 21.44 -2.75 -5.45
CA GLU A 245 22.72 -2.30 -6.04
C GLU A 245 22.74 -2.38 -7.56
N ASN A 246 22.20 -3.47 -8.10
CA ASN A 246 22.37 -3.82 -9.51
C ASN A 246 21.26 -3.28 -10.41
N ASP A 247 20.06 -3.10 -9.84
CA ASP A 247 18.88 -2.72 -10.59
C ASP A 247 18.20 -1.54 -9.88
N GLY A 248 18.63 -0.33 -10.18
CA GLY A 248 18.07 0.89 -9.62
C GLY A 248 16.54 1.06 -9.83
N ASP A 249 15.87 0.11 -10.47
CA ASP A 249 14.49 0.22 -10.93
C ASP A 249 13.61 -1.04 -10.82
N GLU A 250 14.12 -2.25 -10.51
CA GLU A 250 13.31 -3.47 -10.53
C GLU A 250 12.50 -3.74 -9.26
N VAL A 251 12.85 -3.16 -8.13
CA VAL A 251 11.98 -3.16 -6.94
C VAL A 251 11.18 -1.87 -6.96
N GLY A 252 10.09 -1.92 -7.72
CA GLY A 252 9.27 -0.77 -8.09
C GLY A 252 8.76 0.08 -6.95
N TRP A 253 9.53 1.12 -6.63
CA TRP A 253 9.10 2.31 -5.95
C TRP A 253 9.71 3.51 -6.65
N ARG A 254 9.18 3.90 -7.81
CA ARG A 254 9.23 5.31 -8.20
C ARG A 254 8.04 5.99 -7.56
N ILE A 255 8.31 6.65 -6.43
CA ILE A 255 7.44 7.68 -5.86
C ILE A 255 7.64 8.94 -6.68
#